data_c838f0a756784a7c28755d6df5d1f7cc
#
_entry.id   c838f0a756784a7c28755d6df5d1f7cc
#
_cell.length_a   1.000
_cell.length_b   1.000
_cell.length_c   1.000
_cell.angle_alpha   90.00
_cell.angle_beta   90.00
_cell.angle_gamma   90.00
#
_symmetry.space_group_name_H-M   'P 1'
#
loop_
_entity.id
_entity.type
_entity.pdbx_description
1 polymer ?
#
loop_
_entity_poly.entity_id
_entity_poly.type
_entity_poly.pdbx_seq_one_letter_code
_entity_poly.pdbx_strand_id
1 'polypeptide(L)'
;MLIDPISHVSTNFNDYKQAEASIKRLKNINLEPVEDDKENLQRLSNFEGKITFKKVNFAYKKDNKVLKNINLEIKRGEVTAFVGASGAGKSTMLALILKFITPNNGDIFIDDKNLKRLNTKDIRKNIALVQQQPFLFTGTIIDVIRMGRKFTKEEVIESARKANAHNFIQKLPEKYETEITERGLNFSGGQIQRIAIARAILGNPSILLLDEATSALDAESESEVQKGLNRAMKDRTVIVIAHRLATTQEANKIVVFDKGEIIEVGKHIDLINKPGIYKELCEKQLIKKL
;
A
#
# COMPACT_ATOMS: atom_id res chain seq x y z
N MET A 1 -27.36 35.63 46.46
CA MET A 1 -27.61 34.22 46.89
C MET A 1 -28.40 33.35 45.88
N LEU A 2 -29.06 33.87 44.86
CA LEU A 2 -29.76 33.06 43.85
C LEU A 2 -28.99 32.92 42.51
N ILE A 3 -27.90 33.67 42.31
CA ILE A 3 -27.10 33.68 41.07
C ILE A 3 -26.23 32.43 40.95
N ASP A 4 -25.65 31.95 42.03
CA ASP A 4 -24.74 30.77 42.01
C ASP A 4 -25.46 29.46 41.64
N PRO A 5 -26.64 29.14 42.18
CA PRO A 5 -27.40 27.96 41.72
C PRO A 5 -27.76 27.98 40.24
N ILE A 6 -28.08 29.15 39.69
CA ILE A 6 -28.43 29.29 38.27
C ILE A 6 -27.21 29.07 37.38
N SER A 7 -26.04 29.60 37.75
CA SER A 7 -24.80 29.37 37.02
C SER A 7 -24.41 27.89 37.04
N HIS A 8 -24.58 27.18 38.16
CA HIS A 8 -24.32 25.74 38.26
C HIS A 8 -25.25 24.91 37.39
N VAL A 9 -26.54 25.28 37.28
CA VAL A 9 -27.48 24.60 36.38
C VAL A 9 -27.04 24.78 34.93
N SER A 10 -26.61 25.98 34.53
CA SER A 10 -26.16 26.26 33.17
C SER A 10 -24.87 25.48 32.83
N THR A 11 -23.88 25.42 33.74
CA THR A 11 -22.66 24.64 33.54
C THR A 11 -22.96 23.14 33.45
N ASN A 12 -23.77 22.60 34.35
CA ASN A 12 -24.16 21.18 34.32
C ASN A 12 -24.93 20.82 33.04
N PHE A 13 -25.75 21.72 32.52
CA PHE A 13 -26.43 21.50 31.24
C PHE A 13 -25.47 21.47 30.06
N ASN A 14 -24.48 22.36 30.05
CA ASN A 14 -23.43 22.34 29.02
C ASN A 14 -22.57 21.07 29.07
N ASP A 15 -22.20 20.64 30.29
CA ASP A 15 -21.44 19.40 30.48
C ASP A 15 -22.25 18.17 30.02
N TYR A 16 -23.54 18.14 30.32
CA TYR A 16 -24.46 17.11 29.84
C TYR A 16 -24.50 17.08 28.29
N LYS A 17 -24.63 18.24 27.64
CA LYS A 17 -24.61 18.33 26.17
C LYS A 17 -23.30 17.88 25.55
N GLN A 18 -22.17 18.19 26.16
CA GLN A 18 -20.85 17.72 25.71
C GLN A 18 -20.71 16.19 25.87
N ALA A 19 -21.19 15.65 27.01
CA ALA A 19 -21.21 14.21 27.25
C ALA A 19 -22.11 13.50 26.24
N GLU A 20 -23.33 14.02 25.96
CA GLU A 20 -24.25 13.49 24.95
C GLU A 20 -23.59 13.45 23.56
N ALA A 21 -22.91 14.53 23.15
CA ALA A 21 -22.21 14.59 21.88
C ALA A 21 -21.05 13.57 21.81
N SER A 22 -20.32 13.40 22.91
CA SER A 22 -19.23 12.42 23.01
C SER A 22 -19.73 10.98 22.94
N ILE A 23 -20.81 10.67 23.67
CA ILE A 23 -21.49 9.36 23.62
C ILE A 23 -22.00 9.06 22.20
N LYS A 24 -22.56 10.06 21.50
CA LYS A 24 -23.03 9.91 20.13
C LYS A 24 -21.89 9.59 19.16
N ARG A 25 -20.70 10.21 19.34
CA ARG A 25 -19.50 9.88 18.55
C ARG A 25 -19.03 8.46 18.81
N LEU A 26 -18.97 8.03 20.08
CA LEU A 26 -18.59 6.67 20.44
C LEU A 26 -19.59 5.63 19.88
N LYS A 27 -20.89 5.91 19.96
CA LYS A 27 -21.92 5.04 19.37
C LYS A 27 -21.74 4.90 17.86
N ASN A 28 -21.43 5.99 17.15
CA ASN A 28 -21.20 5.92 15.70
C ASN A 28 -20.00 5.03 15.36
N ILE A 29 -18.92 5.07 16.14
CA ILE A 29 -17.75 4.18 15.95
C ILE A 29 -18.15 2.71 16.18
N ASN A 30 -18.94 2.44 17.22
CA ASN A 30 -19.38 1.07 17.55
C ASN A 30 -20.44 0.51 16.57
N LEU A 31 -21.08 1.37 15.76
CA LEU A 31 -22.04 0.95 14.73
C LEU A 31 -21.37 0.62 13.40
N GLU A 32 -20.08 0.96 13.22
CA GLU A 32 -19.36 0.58 12.02
C GLU A 32 -19.21 -0.95 11.97
N PRO A 33 -19.50 -1.57 10.81
CA PRO A 33 -19.42 -3.02 10.66
C PRO A 33 -17.98 -3.50 10.88
N VAL A 34 -17.82 -4.52 11.70
CA VAL A 34 -16.53 -5.16 11.94
C VAL A 34 -16.08 -5.89 10.67
N GLU A 35 -14.81 -5.76 10.34
CA GLU A 35 -14.20 -6.47 9.22
C GLU A 35 -14.29 -8.00 9.45
N ASP A 36 -14.62 -8.76 8.42
CA ASP A 36 -14.78 -10.22 8.46
C ASP A 36 -15.90 -10.75 9.39
N ASP A 37 -16.93 -9.93 9.67
CA ASP A 37 -18.10 -10.31 10.47
C ASP A 37 -19.01 -11.35 9.78
N LYS A 38 -18.60 -11.86 8.61
CA LYS A 38 -19.32 -12.89 7.87
C LYS A 38 -18.91 -14.29 8.36
N GLU A 39 -19.87 -15.06 8.79
CA GLU A 39 -19.72 -16.48 8.99
C GLU A 39 -19.29 -17.18 7.68
N ASN A 40 -18.35 -18.14 7.78
CA ASN A 40 -17.88 -18.97 6.66
C ASN A 40 -16.94 -18.32 5.63
N LEU A 41 -16.06 -17.41 6.02
CA LEU A 41 -14.97 -16.99 5.16
C LEU A 41 -13.98 -18.13 4.89
N GLN A 42 -13.62 -18.30 3.61
CA GLN A 42 -12.68 -19.33 3.18
C GLN A 42 -11.25 -18.95 3.58
N ARG A 43 -10.51 -19.91 4.13
CA ARG A 43 -9.08 -19.76 4.35
C ARG A 43 -8.29 -20.07 3.07
N LEU A 44 -7.21 -19.32 2.86
CA LEU A 44 -6.25 -19.57 1.77
C LEU A 44 -5.15 -20.50 2.28
N SER A 45 -5.16 -21.77 1.85
CA SER A 45 -4.10 -22.73 2.16
C SER A 45 -2.87 -22.60 1.25
N ASN A 46 -3.09 -22.33 -0.03
CA ASN A 46 -2.03 -22.13 -1.02
C ASN A 46 -2.26 -20.77 -1.69
N PHE A 47 -1.29 -19.88 -1.56
CA PHE A 47 -1.34 -18.53 -2.12
C PHE A 47 -0.27 -18.39 -3.21
N GLU A 48 -0.71 -18.43 -4.47
CA GLU A 48 0.20 -18.33 -5.62
C GLU A 48 0.40 -16.91 -6.10
N GLY A 49 -0.63 -16.08 -5.94
CA GLY A 49 -0.57 -14.64 -6.22
C GLY A 49 -1.04 -14.22 -7.60
N LYS A 50 -1.87 -15.01 -8.28
CA LYS A 50 -2.62 -14.56 -9.47
C LYS A 50 -3.76 -13.64 -9.04
N ILE A 51 -3.94 -12.49 -9.71
CA ILE A 51 -5.04 -11.56 -9.43
C ILE A 51 -5.87 -11.34 -10.69
N THR A 52 -7.21 -11.42 -10.56
CA THR A 52 -8.11 -11.19 -11.70
C THR A 52 -9.22 -10.24 -11.31
N PHE A 53 -9.40 -9.17 -12.08
CA PHE A 53 -10.52 -8.24 -11.98
C PHE A 53 -11.51 -8.54 -13.08
N LYS A 54 -12.82 -8.70 -12.76
CA LYS A 54 -13.90 -8.96 -13.72
C LYS A 54 -14.98 -7.90 -13.59
N LYS A 55 -15.07 -7.01 -14.57
CA LYS A 55 -16.08 -5.93 -14.67
C LYS A 55 -16.19 -5.08 -13.41
N VAL A 56 -15.04 -4.79 -12.77
CA VAL A 56 -14.99 -4.08 -11.49
C VAL A 56 -15.32 -2.61 -11.69
N ASN A 57 -16.29 -2.12 -10.92
CA ASN A 57 -16.65 -0.70 -10.82
C ASN A 57 -16.54 -0.28 -9.35
N PHE A 58 -16.03 0.93 -9.13
CA PHE A 58 -15.92 1.49 -7.78
C PHE A 58 -16.12 3.00 -7.74
N ALA A 59 -16.80 3.45 -6.71
CA ALA A 59 -17.00 4.87 -6.37
C ALA A 59 -16.95 5.04 -4.85
N TYR A 60 -16.23 6.04 -4.35
CA TYR A 60 -16.26 6.43 -2.93
C TYR A 60 -17.58 7.10 -2.55
N LYS A 61 -18.19 7.85 -3.48
CA LYS A 61 -19.50 8.46 -3.37
C LYS A 61 -20.34 8.09 -4.58
N LYS A 62 -21.66 7.96 -4.42
CA LYS A 62 -22.57 7.44 -5.47
C LYS A 62 -22.38 8.10 -6.85
N ASP A 63 -22.05 9.38 -6.89
CA ASP A 63 -21.97 10.15 -8.14
C ASP A 63 -20.56 10.27 -8.73
N ASN A 64 -19.53 9.75 -8.07
CA ASN A 64 -18.13 9.88 -8.53
C ASN A 64 -17.49 8.50 -8.74
N LYS A 65 -17.68 7.94 -9.94
CA LYS A 65 -17.05 6.66 -10.33
C LYS A 65 -15.55 6.84 -10.52
N VAL A 66 -14.76 6.18 -9.67
CA VAL A 66 -13.30 6.19 -9.70
C VAL A 66 -12.75 5.07 -10.57
N LEU A 67 -13.40 3.91 -10.60
CA LEU A 67 -13.06 2.81 -11.48
C LEU A 67 -14.29 2.38 -12.27
N LYS A 68 -14.09 2.14 -13.58
CA LYS A 68 -15.16 1.85 -14.51
C LYS A 68 -14.80 0.61 -15.33
N ASN A 69 -15.61 -0.44 -15.18
CA ASN A 69 -15.53 -1.67 -15.96
C ASN A 69 -14.11 -2.27 -16.07
N ILE A 70 -13.37 -2.30 -14.98
CA ILE A 70 -12.01 -2.81 -14.95
C ILE A 70 -12.01 -4.32 -15.20
N ASN A 71 -11.31 -4.73 -16.26
CA ASN A 71 -11.02 -6.11 -16.59
C ASN A 71 -9.51 -6.24 -16.71
N LEU A 72 -8.88 -7.02 -15.81
CA LEU A 72 -7.43 -7.18 -15.77
C LEU A 72 -7.05 -8.51 -15.15
N GLU A 73 -6.11 -9.20 -15.76
CA GLU A 73 -5.45 -10.36 -15.19
C GLU A 73 -3.96 -10.04 -14.95
N ILE A 74 -3.49 -10.30 -13.74
CA ILE A 74 -2.09 -10.21 -13.31
C ILE A 74 -1.65 -11.63 -12.99
N LYS A 75 -0.66 -12.13 -13.73
CA LYS A 75 -0.18 -13.50 -13.57
C LYS A 75 0.75 -13.63 -12.37
N ARG A 76 0.83 -14.82 -11.81
CA ARG A 76 1.80 -15.17 -10.78
C ARG A 76 3.22 -14.82 -11.23
N GLY A 77 4.01 -14.20 -10.36
CA GLY A 77 5.40 -13.85 -10.61
C GLY A 77 5.62 -12.73 -11.63
N GLU A 78 4.54 -12.09 -12.11
CA GLU A 78 4.59 -11.00 -13.07
C GLU A 78 4.78 -9.66 -12.36
N VAL A 79 5.67 -8.81 -12.88
CA VAL A 79 5.79 -7.40 -12.48
C VAL A 79 4.89 -6.57 -13.39
N THR A 80 3.82 -6.02 -12.82
CA THR A 80 2.84 -5.19 -13.54
C THR A 80 2.96 -3.74 -13.08
N ALA A 81 3.23 -2.82 -14.00
CA ALA A 81 3.30 -1.39 -13.73
C ALA A 81 1.96 -0.70 -14.03
N PHE A 82 1.39 0.00 -13.06
CA PHE A 82 0.24 0.87 -13.23
C PHE A 82 0.72 2.30 -13.50
N VAL A 83 0.35 2.85 -14.65
CA VAL A 83 0.71 4.20 -15.08
C VAL A 83 -0.54 5.02 -15.42
N GLY A 84 -0.43 6.34 -15.38
CA GLY A 84 -1.55 7.25 -15.66
C GLY A 84 -1.49 8.50 -14.79
N ALA A 85 -2.32 9.48 -15.08
CA ALA A 85 -2.39 10.73 -14.33
C ALA A 85 -2.76 10.53 -12.85
N SER A 86 -2.47 11.52 -11.99
CA SER A 86 -2.96 11.53 -10.61
C SER A 86 -4.50 11.47 -10.62
N GLY A 87 -5.08 10.69 -9.71
CA GLY A 87 -6.54 10.51 -9.66
C GLY A 87 -7.11 9.51 -10.68
N ALA A 88 -6.30 8.89 -11.55
CA ALA A 88 -6.79 7.91 -12.52
C ALA A 88 -7.27 6.56 -11.92
N GLY A 89 -7.19 6.36 -10.60
CA GLY A 89 -7.70 5.17 -9.92
C GLY A 89 -6.63 4.14 -9.49
N LYS A 90 -5.34 4.39 -9.74
CA LYS A 90 -4.25 3.44 -9.48
C LYS A 90 -4.17 2.99 -8.01
N SER A 91 -4.13 3.92 -7.05
CA SER A 91 -4.08 3.58 -5.61
C SER A 91 -5.39 2.95 -5.12
N THR A 92 -6.52 3.25 -5.77
CA THR A 92 -7.81 2.58 -5.50
C THR A 92 -7.74 1.09 -5.88
N MET A 93 -7.03 0.73 -6.96
CA MET A 93 -6.78 -0.67 -7.30
C MET A 93 -6.02 -1.41 -6.19
N LEU A 94 -4.99 -0.77 -5.61
CA LEU A 94 -4.26 -1.37 -4.47
C LEU A 94 -5.15 -1.54 -3.24
N ALA A 95 -5.99 -0.54 -2.94
CA ALA A 95 -6.92 -0.60 -1.82
C ALA A 95 -7.96 -1.74 -1.97
N LEU A 96 -8.42 -2.00 -3.19
CA LEU A 96 -9.31 -3.11 -3.51
C LEU A 96 -8.62 -4.47 -3.32
N ILE A 97 -7.37 -4.63 -3.76
CA ILE A 97 -6.58 -5.87 -3.60
C ILE A 97 -6.36 -6.18 -2.11
N LEU A 98 -6.07 -5.14 -1.30
CA LEU A 98 -5.89 -5.27 0.16
C LEU A 98 -7.21 -5.44 0.93
N LYS A 99 -8.35 -5.43 0.21
CA LYS A 99 -9.68 -5.49 0.82
C LYS A 99 -9.90 -4.38 1.87
N PHE A 100 -9.28 -3.19 1.68
CA PHE A 100 -9.60 -1.99 2.46
C PHE A 100 -10.95 -1.40 2.05
N ILE A 101 -11.31 -1.62 0.79
CA ILE A 101 -12.58 -1.23 0.19
C ILE A 101 -13.11 -2.39 -0.65
N THR A 102 -14.42 -2.43 -0.88
CA THR A 102 -15.08 -3.45 -1.71
C THR A 102 -15.64 -2.82 -2.99
N PRO A 103 -15.59 -3.51 -4.15
CA PRO A 103 -16.15 -2.97 -5.37
C PRO A 103 -17.68 -2.85 -5.28
N ASN A 104 -18.23 -1.79 -5.88
CA ASN A 104 -19.69 -1.62 -5.97
C ASN A 104 -20.31 -2.68 -6.91
N ASN A 105 -19.63 -2.99 -8.03
CA ASN A 105 -20.03 -4.03 -8.97
C ASN A 105 -18.80 -4.77 -9.47
N GLY A 106 -19.01 -5.99 -9.95
CA GLY A 106 -17.94 -6.88 -10.42
C GLY A 106 -17.27 -7.63 -9.28
N ASP A 107 -16.29 -8.43 -9.64
CA ASP A 107 -15.60 -9.31 -8.70
C ASP A 107 -14.09 -9.29 -8.90
N ILE A 108 -13.38 -9.48 -7.79
CA ILE A 108 -11.93 -9.63 -7.76
C ILE A 108 -11.64 -11.05 -7.27
N PHE A 109 -10.69 -11.71 -7.92
CA PHE A 109 -10.28 -13.06 -7.57
C PHE A 109 -8.77 -13.06 -7.25
N ILE A 110 -8.40 -13.83 -6.25
CA ILE A 110 -7.01 -14.21 -5.96
C ILE A 110 -6.95 -15.74 -6.06
N ASP A 111 -6.06 -16.24 -6.93
CA ASP A 111 -5.91 -17.66 -7.21
C ASP A 111 -7.27 -18.33 -7.50
N ASP A 112 -8.06 -17.69 -8.37
CA ASP A 112 -9.40 -18.08 -8.81
C ASP A 112 -10.47 -18.11 -7.70
N LYS A 113 -10.14 -17.69 -6.46
CA LYS A 113 -11.09 -17.55 -5.35
C LYS A 113 -11.58 -16.12 -5.22
N ASN A 114 -12.90 -15.92 -5.11
CA ASN A 114 -13.48 -14.59 -4.98
C ASN A 114 -13.03 -13.90 -3.68
N LEU A 115 -12.44 -12.71 -3.81
CA LEU A 115 -11.90 -11.92 -2.70
C LEU A 115 -12.92 -11.64 -1.60
N LYS A 116 -14.20 -11.47 -1.96
CA LYS A 116 -15.30 -11.22 -0.99
C LYS A 116 -15.52 -12.38 -0.03
N ARG A 117 -15.14 -13.61 -0.44
CA ARG A 117 -15.31 -14.85 0.34
C ARG A 117 -14.07 -15.24 1.13
N LEU A 118 -12.97 -14.52 0.97
CA LEU A 118 -11.71 -14.84 1.63
C LEU A 118 -11.56 -14.10 2.96
N ASN A 119 -10.90 -14.76 3.93
CA ASN A 119 -10.55 -14.15 5.20
C ASN A 119 -9.52 -13.02 4.99
N THR A 120 -9.80 -11.84 5.53
CA THR A 120 -8.96 -10.64 5.33
C THR A 120 -7.58 -10.78 5.95
N LYS A 121 -7.45 -11.48 7.09
CA LYS A 121 -6.15 -11.73 7.74
C LYS A 121 -5.26 -12.61 6.87
N ASP A 122 -5.84 -13.65 6.23
CA ASP A 122 -5.09 -14.54 5.33
C ASP A 122 -4.64 -13.80 4.08
N ILE A 123 -5.48 -12.92 3.51
CA ILE A 123 -5.12 -12.06 2.37
C ILE A 123 -3.95 -11.17 2.75
N ARG A 124 -4.06 -10.37 3.82
CA ARG A 124 -3.05 -9.39 4.23
C ARG A 124 -1.76 -10.03 4.77
N LYS A 125 -1.79 -11.29 5.18
CA LYS A 125 -0.58 -12.05 5.51
C LYS A 125 0.28 -12.34 4.27
N ASN A 126 -0.36 -12.52 3.12
CA ASN A 126 0.30 -12.90 1.86
C ASN A 126 0.51 -11.73 0.89
N ILE A 127 0.03 -10.53 1.25
CA ILE A 127 0.20 -9.30 0.45
C ILE A 127 0.90 -8.26 1.31
N ALA A 128 1.99 -7.69 0.80
CA ALA A 128 2.66 -6.57 1.43
C ALA A 128 2.52 -5.29 0.61
N LEU A 129 2.42 -4.16 1.31
CA LEU A 129 2.39 -2.82 0.72
C LEU A 129 3.60 -2.01 1.19
N VAL A 130 4.34 -1.44 0.24
CA VAL A 130 5.32 -0.40 0.48
C VAL A 130 4.74 0.91 -0.04
N GLN A 131 4.49 1.84 0.87
CA GLN A 131 3.92 3.15 0.56
C GLN A 131 4.99 4.13 0.08
N GLN A 132 4.57 5.17 -0.62
CA GLN A 132 5.41 6.29 -1.07
C GLN A 132 6.11 6.97 0.11
N GLN A 133 5.38 7.24 1.17
CA GLN A 133 5.88 7.77 2.44
C GLN A 133 5.57 6.78 3.55
N PRO A 134 6.49 5.84 3.85
CA PRO A 134 6.22 4.84 4.85
C PRO A 134 6.25 5.45 6.25
N PHE A 135 5.26 5.11 7.04
CA PHE A 135 5.21 5.45 8.44
C PHE A 135 5.97 4.40 9.27
N LEU A 136 6.91 4.86 10.09
CA LEU A 136 7.58 4.04 11.08
C LEU A 136 7.07 4.41 12.48
N PHE A 137 6.70 3.40 13.25
CA PHE A 137 6.37 3.56 14.66
C PHE A 137 7.63 3.76 15.48
N THR A 138 7.49 4.34 16.68
CA THR A 138 8.57 4.41 17.68
C THR A 138 8.92 3.03 18.21
N GLY A 139 10.17 2.81 18.54
CA GLY A 139 10.71 1.54 19.05
C GLY A 139 12.02 1.18 18.37
N THR A 140 12.60 0.04 18.71
CA THR A 140 13.85 -0.40 18.08
C THR A 140 13.65 -0.77 16.60
N ILE A 141 14.72 -0.68 15.81
CA ILE A 141 14.66 -1.10 14.38
C ILE A 141 14.11 -2.51 14.25
N ILE A 142 14.51 -3.44 15.13
CA ILE A 142 14.04 -4.82 15.11
C ILE A 142 12.53 -4.90 15.37
N ASP A 143 12.01 -4.12 16.31
CA ASP A 143 10.58 -4.10 16.64
C ASP A 143 9.74 -3.49 15.51
N VAL A 144 10.24 -2.43 14.91
CA VAL A 144 9.59 -1.76 13.77
C VAL A 144 9.52 -2.66 12.54
N ILE A 145 10.57 -3.43 12.26
CA ILE A 145 10.54 -4.41 11.16
C ILE A 145 9.61 -5.57 11.51
N ARG A 146 9.65 -6.06 12.75
CA ARG A 146 8.83 -7.17 13.23
C ARG A 146 7.34 -6.81 13.31
N MET A 147 7.00 -5.58 13.69
CA MET A 147 5.61 -5.12 13.84
C MET A 147 4.74 -6.04 14.69
N GLY A 148 5.22 -6.48 15.84
CA GLY A 148 4.50 -7.39 16.74
C GLY A 148 4.29 -8.82 16.22
N ARG A 149 4.80 -9.15 15.03
CA ARG A 149 4.74 -10.50 14.46
C ARG A 149 5.80 -11.41 15.08
N LYS A 150 5.51 -12.71 15.17
CA LYS A 150 6.42 -13.71 15.77
C LYS A 150 7.49 -14.14 14.75
N PHE A 151 8.55 -13.34 14.60
CA PHE A 151 9.74 -13.64 13.80
C PHE A 151 10.99 -13.58 14.66
N THR A 152 11.99 -14.41 14.36
CA THR A 152 13.27 -14.40 15.04
C THR A 152 14.11 -13.17 14.65
N LYS A 153 15.19 -12.91 15.37
CA LYS A 153 16.13 -11.82 15.04
C LYS A 153 16.82 -12.10 13.71
N GLU A 154 17.15 -13.35 13.44
CA GLU A 154 17.79 -13.81 12.22
C GLU A 154 16.91 -13.57 10.99
N GLU A 155 15.62 -13.85 11.07
CA GLU A 155 14.64 -13.59 10.00
C GLU A 155 14.52 -12.10 9.71
N VAL A 156 14.52 -11.26 10.75
CA VAL A 156 14.53 -9.79 10.60
C VAL A 156 15.82 -9.31 9.92
N ILE A 157 16.99 -9.83 10.33
CA ILE A 157 18.27 -9.49 9.72
C ILE A 157 18.28 -9.90 8.25
N GLU A 158 17.77 -11.07 7.91
CA GLU A 158 17.73 -11.55 6.54
C GLU A 158 16.79 -10.68 5.66
N SER A 159 15.63 -10.28 6.20
CA SER A 159 14.76 -9.34 5.49
C SER A 159 15.42 -7.98 5.28
N ALA A 160 16.18 -7.49 6.26
CA ALA A 160 16.96 -6.25 6.14
C ALA A 160 18.09 -6.35 5.11
N ARG A 161 18.74 -7.52 4.98
CA ARG A 161 19.74 -7.77 3.91
C ARG A 161 19.09 -7.71 2.52
N LYS A 162 17.95 -8.37 2.33
CA LYS A 162 17.19 -8.34 1.07
C LYS A 162 16.76 -6.91 0.73
N ALA A 163 16.32 -6.14 1.72
CA ALA A 163 15.93 -4.75 1.56
C ALA A 163 17.10 -3.76 1.43
N ASN A 164 18.34 -4.24 1.42
CA ASN A 164 19.55 -3.41 1.40
C ASN A 164 19.68 -2.45 2.60
N ALA A 165 19.08 -2.83 3.74
CA ALA A 165 19.10 -2.04 4.97
C ALA A 165 20.22 -2.46 5.93
N HIS A 166 20.63 -3.72 5.90
CA HIS A 166 21.56 -4.31 6.87
C HIS A 166 22.85 -3.51 7.05
N ASN A 167 23.47 -3.08 5.94
CA ASN A 167 24.78 -2.44 5.97
C ASN A 167 24.77 -1.10 6.70
N PHE A 168 23.74 -0.27 6.51
CA PHE A 168 23.65 0.99 7.26
C PHE A 168 23.26 0.75 8.73
N ILE A 169 22.38 -0.24 9.00
CA ILE A 169 21.99 -0.58 10.37
C ILE A 169 23.22 -1.04 11.18
N GLN A 170 24.12 -1.83 10.60
CA GLN A 170 25.34 -2.28 11.27
C GLN A 170 26.32 -1.16 11.60
N LYS A 171 26.25 -0.01 10.92
CA LYS A 171 27.07 1.18 11.20
C LYS A 171 26.54 2.03 12.33
N LEU A 172 25.30 1.80 12.78
CA LEU A 172 24.71 2.51 13.93
C LEU A 172 25.34 2.00 15.23
N PRO A 173 25.48 2.84 16.27
CA PRO A 173 26.07 2.44 17.56
C PRO A 173 25.39 1.22 18.19
N GLU A 174 24.07 1.22 18.21
CA GLU A 174 23.24 0.16 18.81
C GLU A 174 22.69 -0.83 17.76
N LYS A 175 23.10 -0.68 16.49
CA LYS A 175 22.71 -1.57 15.39
C LYS A 175 21.18 -1.73 15.31
N TYR A 176 20.68 -2.97 15.41
CA TYR A 176 19.24 -3.28 15.34
C TYR A 176 18.46 -2.85 16.59
N GLU A 177 19.13 -2.57 17.68
CA GLU A 177 18.52 -2.06 18.94
C GLU A 177 18.42 -0.52 18.91
N THR A 178 18.93 0.15 17.87
CA THR A 178 18.80 1.61 17.72
C THR A 178 17.33 2.02 17.69
N GLU A 179 16.97 2.98 18.52
CA GLU A 179 15.62 3.50 18.61
C GLU A 179 15.25 4.38 17.40
N ILE A 180 14.08 4.17 16.86
CA ILE A 180 13.43 5.02 15.87
C ILE A 180 12.55 6.01 16.62
N THR A 181 12.84 7.30 16.45
CA THR A 181 12.03 8.38 17.02
C THR A 181 10.71 8.54 16.27
N GLU A 182 9.82 9.41 16.74
CA GLU A 182 8.54 9.65 16.11
C GLU A 182 8.70 9.90 14.59
N ARG A 183 7.98 9.12 13.79
CA ARG A 183 8.03 9.13 12.31
C ARG A 183 9.41 8.87 11.69
N GLY A 184 10.40 8.43 12.48
CA GLY A 184 11.75 8.15 11.98
C GLY A 184 12.58 9.39 11.64
N LEU A 185 12.34 10.53 12.33
CA LEU A 185 13.02 11.79 12.08
C LEU A 185 14.55 11.73 12.23
N ASN A 186 15.06 10.69 12.90
CA ASN A 186 16.49 10.43 13.07
C ASN A 186 17.11 9.61 11.89
N PHE A 187 16.35 9.31 10.85
CA PHE A 187 16.81 8.57 9.68
C PHE A 187 16.57 9.35 8.38
N SER A 188 17.41 9.12 7.38
CA SER A 188 17.17 9.66 6.03
C SER A 188 15.96 8.99 5.38
N GLY A 189 15.32 9.66 4.42
CA GLY A 189 14.20 9.10 3.66
C GLY A 189 14.51 7.74 3.03
N GLY A 190 15.72 7.56 2.48
CA GLY A 190 16.18 6.29 1.93
C GLY A 190 16.41 5.19 2.97
N GLN A 191 16.81 5.55 4.20
CA GLN A 191 16.93 4.60 5.30
C GLN A 191 15.53 4.15 5.77
N ILE A 192 14.61 5.09 5.95
CA ILE A 192 13.20 4.84 6.29
C ILE A 192 12.58 3.88 5.26
N GLN A 193 12.78 4.16 3.99
CA GLN A 193 12.23 3.34 2.90
C GLN A 193 12.78 1.91 2.92
N ARG A 194 14.09 1.73 3.13
CA ARG A 194 14.71 0.40 3.23
C ARG A 194 14.24 -0.38 4.46
N ILE A 195 14.03 0.27 5.60
CA ILE A 195 13.40 -0.34 6.78
C ILE A 195 11.97 -0.77 6.47
N ALA A 196 11.19 0.07 5.79
CA ALA A 196 9.83 -0.25 5.39
C ALA A 196 9.76 -1.41 4.38
N ILE A 197 10.70 -1.49 3.44
CA ILE A 197 10.83 -2.63 2.53
C ILE A 197 11.14 -3.91 3.33
N ALA A 198 12.10 -3.87 4.27
CA ALA A 198 12.42 -5.01 5.13
C ALA A 198 11.19 -5.50 5.90
N ARG A 199 10.44 -4.59 6.50
CA ARG A 199 9.16 -4.86 7.18
C ARG A 199 8.12 -5.52 6.25
N ALA A 200 8.02 -5.02 5.02
CA ALA A 200 7.07 -5.52 4.04
C ALA A 200 7.38 -6.95 3.59
N ILE A 201 8.66 -7.28 3.35
CA ILE A 201 9.05 -8.60 2.86
C ILE A 201 9.29 -9.64 3.97
N LEU A 202 9.28 -9.22 5.24
CA LEU A 202 9.35 -10.14 6.37
C LEU A 202 8.10 -11.03 6.37
N GLY A 203 8.29 -12.34 6.39
CA GLY A 203 7.19 -13.31 6.24
C GLY A 203 6.94 -13.76 4.81
N ASN A 204 7.78 -13.30 3.89
CA ASN A 204 7.82 -13.76 2.50
C ASN A 204 6.45 -13.70 1.77
N PRO A 205 5.81 -12.52 1.65
CA PRO A 205 4.53 -12.38 0.97
C PRO A 205 4.64 -12.76 -0.51
N SER A 206 3.61 -13.40 -1.06
CA SER A 206 3.57 -13.78 -2.49
C SER A 206 3.25 -12.60 -3.41
N ILE A 207 2.58 -11.58 -2.89
CA ILE A 207 2.26 -10.35 -3.63
C ILE A 207 2.91 -9.15 -2.96
N LEU A 208 3.57 -8.32 -3.75
CA LEU A 208 4.16 -7.05 -3.31
C LEU A 208 3.52 -5.89 -4.07
N LEU A 209 2.92 -4.98 -3.32
CA LEU A 209 2.34 -3.74 -3.83
C LEU A 209 3.30 -2.59 -3.53
N LEU A 210 3.69 -1.83 -4.55
CA LEU A 210 4.62 -0.70 -4.44
C LEU A 210 3.90 0.58 -4.89
N ASP A 211 3.72 1.52 -3.97
CA ASP A 211 3.15 2.82 -4.28
C ASP A 211 4.26 3.86 -4.30
N GLU A 212 4.77 4.22 -5.48
CA GLU A 212 5.80 5.26 -5.71
C GLU A 212 7.03 5.20 -4.78
N ALA A 213 7.53 4.03 -4.48
CA ALA A 213 8.50 3.79 -3.40
C ALA A 213 9.85 4.57 -3.49
N THR A 214 10.10 5.38 -4.54
CA THR A 214 11.37 6.11 -4.72
C THR A 214 11.21 7.59 -5.07
N SER A 215 10.00 8.15 -5.11
CA SER A 215 9.72 9.46 -5.73
C SER A 215 10.30 10.69 -5.01
N ALA A 216 10.69 10.58 -3.74
CA ALA A 216 11.11 11.71 -2.90
C ALA A 216 12.56 11.58 -2.37
N LEU A 217 13.42 10.80 -3.04
CA LEU A 217 14.77 10.50 -2.59
C LEU A 217 15.83 11.22 -3.44
N ASP A 218 16.97 11.53 -2.81
CA ASP A 218 18.18 11.94 -3.51
C ASP A 218 18.77 10.77 -4.34
N ALA A 219 19.62 11.06 -5.31
CA ALA A 219 20.09 10.08 -6.28
C ALA A 219 20.86 8.88 -5.66
N GLU A 220 21.63 9.10 -4.60
CA GLU A 220 22.39 8.04 -3.92
C GLU A 220 21.43 7.13 -3.12
N SER A 221 20.57 7.72 -2.31
CA SER A 221 19.53 7.03 -1.55
C SER A 221 18.60 6.24 -2.48
N GLU A 222 18.25 6.81 -3.64
CA GLU A 222 17.42 6.14 -4.64
C GLU A 222 18.07 4.87 -5.18
N SER A 223 19.36 4.91 -5.54
CA SER A 223 20.10 3.74 -6.02
C SER A 223 20.09 2.60 -4.99
N GLU A 224 20.32 2.93 -3.72
CA GLU A 224 20.34 1.94 -2.65
C GLU A 224 18.93 1.34 -2.37
N VAL A 225 17.88 2.16 -2.44
CA VAL A 225 16.48 1.71 -2.32
C VAL A 225 16.11 0.83 -3.51
N GLN A 226 16.49 1.21 -4.74
CA GLN A 226 16.22 0.43 -5.95
C GLN A 226 16.86 -0.96 -5.90
N LYS A 227 18.10 -1.08 -5.40
CA LYS A 227 18.76 -2.38 -5.17
C LYS A 227 17.94 -3.25 -4.20
N GLY A 228 17.41 -2.65 -3.13
CA GLY A 228 16.52 -3.32 -2.18
C GLY A 228 15.21 -3.77 -2.81
N LEU A 229 14.57 -2.89 -3.60
CA LEU A 229 13.33 -3.20 -4.31
C LEU A 229 13.51 -4.34 -5.32
N ASN A 230 14.58 -4.31 -6.13
CA ASN A 230 14.84 -5.35 -7.12
C ASN A 230 15.00 -6.74 -6.47
N ARG A 231 15.68 -6.82 -5.30
CA ARG A 231 15.75 -8.06 -4.53
C ARG A 231 14.42 -8.45 -3.91
N ALA A 232 13.65 -7.47 -3.42
CA ALA A 232 12.35 -7.70 -2.82
C ALA A 232 11.29 -8.17 -3.83
N MET A 233 11.39 -7.74 -5.09
CA MET A 233 10.47 -8.13 -6.17
C MET A 233 10.68 -9.54 -6.70
N LYS A 234 11.88 -10.12 -6.50
CA LYS A 234 12.24 -11.43 -7.04
C LYS A 234 11.30 -12.52 -6.51
N ASP A 235 10.85 -13.40 -7.42
CA ASP A 235 10.00 -14.56 -7.15
C ASP A 235 8.61 -14.19 -6.54
N ARG A 236 8.10 -12.97 -6.82
CA ARG A 236 6.79 -12.48 -6.35
C ARG A 236 5.97 -11.90 -7.48
N THR A 237 4.66 -11.92 -7.29
CA THR A 237 3.76 -11.08 -8.09
C THR A 237 3.88 -9.65 -7.60
N VAL A 238 4.20 -8.72 -8.48
CA VAL A 238 4.45 -7.33 -8.12
C VAL A 238 3.50 -6.42 -8.87
N ILE A 239 2.87 -5.50 -8.14
CA ILE A 239 2.16 -4.38 -8.74
C ILE A 239 2.85 -3.11 -8.29
N VAL A 240 3.33 -2.32 -9.23
CA VAL A 240 4.00 -1.05 -8.94
C VAL A 240 3.22 0.11 -9.56
N ILE A 241 2.86 1.10 -8.76
CA ILE A 241 2.42 2.40 -9.27
C ILE A 241 3.67 3.15 -9.68
N ALA A 242 3.87 3.28 -10.99
CA ALA A 242 5.09 3.81 -11.55
C ALA A 242 4.91 5.27 -11.98
N HIS A 243 5.76 6.13 -11.41
CA HIS A 243 5.93 7.52 -11.82
C HIS A 243 7.29 7.76 -12.51
N ARG A 244 8.11 6.71 -12.65
CA ARG A 244 9.44 6.77 -13.30
C ARG A 244 9.52 5.81 -14.47
N LEU A 245 10.10 6.29 -15.56
CA LEU A 245 10.25 5.52 -16.79
C LEU A 245 11.07 4.22 -16.56
N ALA A 246 12.13 4.29 -15.76
CA ALA A 246 12.97 3.13 -15.45
C ALA A 246 12.15 1.95 -14.87
N THR A 247 11.21 2.23 -13.97
CA THR A 247 10.35 1.19 -13.38
C THR A 247 9.42 0.56 -14.40
N THR A 248 8.95 1.33 -15.40
CA THR A 248 8.08 0.81 -16.45
C THR A 248 8.83 0.00 -17.49
N GLN A 249 10.09 0.34 -17.77
CA GLN A 249 10.93 -0.40 -18.73
C GLN A 249 11.20 -1.85 -18.31
N GLU A 250 11.36 -2.09 -17.02
CA GLU A 250 11.64 -3.42 -16.46
C GLU A 250 10.36 -4.24 -16.19
N ALA A 251 9.17 -3.65 -16.30
CA ALA A 251 7.91 -4.34 -16.04
C ALA A 251 7.56 -5.36 -17.15
N ASN A 252 7.05 -6.53 -16.76
CA ASN A 252 6.55 -7.53 -17.70
C ASN A 252 5.28 -7.05 -18.41
N LYS A 253 4.48 -6.24 -17.72
CA LYS A 253 3.23 -5.67 -18.21
C LYS A 253 3.06 -4.24 -17.71
N ILE A 254 2.60 -3.37 -18.58
CA ILE A 254 2.20 -2.00 -18.28
C ILE A 254 0.69 -1.90 -18.48
N VAL A 255 0.00 -1.31 -17.52
CA VAL A 255 -1.43 -1.02 -17.56
C VAL A 255 -1.61 0.48 -17.42
N VAL A 256 -2.16 1.09 -18.47
CA VAL A 256 -2.35 2.54 -18.54
C VAL A 256 -3.77 2.88 -18.12
N PHE A 257 -3.87 3.72 -17.09
CA PHE A 257 -5.15 4.20 -16.57
C PHE A 257 -5.42 5.64 -17.02
N ASP A 258 -6.62 5.89 -17.51
CA ASP A 258 -7.15 7.24 -17.69
C ASP A 258 -8.60 7.31 -17.21
N LYS A 259 -8.93 8.33 -16.43
CA LYS A 259 -10.29 8.62 -15.92
C LYS A 259 -11.05 7.41 -15.38
N GLY A 260 -10.32 6.51 -14.71
CA GLY A 260 -10.87 5.30 -14.09
C GLY A 260 -11.05 4.10 -15.00
N GLU A 261 -10.53 4.14 -16.19
CA GLU A 261 -10.58 3.06 -17.19
C GLU A 261 -9.17 2.57 -17.54
N ILE A 262 -9.04 1.31 -17.95
CA ILE A 262 -7.81 0.79 -18.58
C ILE A 262 -7.90 1.07 -20.06
N ILE A 263 -6.96 1.87 -20.58
CA ILE A 263 -6.97 2.31 -21.99
C ILE A 263 -5.91 1.61 -22.83
N GLU A 264 -4.76 1.25 -22.22
CA GLU A 264 -3.68 0.54 -22.90
C GLU A 264 -3.12 -0.54 -21.99
N VAL A 265 -2.75 -1.68 -22.55
CA VAL A 265 -2.05 -2.78 -21.87
C VAL A 265 -1.01 -3.34 -22.82
N GLY A 266 0.24 -3.47 -22.36
CA GLY A 266 1.32 -4.03 -23.18
C GLY A 266 2.66 -4.00 -22.46
N LYS A 267 3.74 -4.28 -23.21
CA LYS A 267 5.12 -4.08 -22.76
C LYS A 267 5.60 -2.68 -23.13
N HIS A 268 6.65 -2.21 -22.48
CA HIS A 268 7.26 -0.91 -22.78
C HIS A 268 7.54 -0.73 -24.27
N ILE A 269 8.20 -1.69 -24.89
CA ILE A 269 8.60 -1.60 -26.30
C ILE A 269 7.40 -1.53 -27.25
N ASP A 270 6.29 -2.17 -26.91
CA ASP A 270 5.09 -2.16 -27.74
C ASP A 270 4.32 -0.85 -27.60
N LEU A 271 4.26 -0.28 -26.41
CA LEU A 271 3.49 0.92 -26.11
C LEU A 271 4.22 2.21 -26.50
N ILE A 272 5.55 2.27 -26.38
CA ILE A 272 6.33 3.46 -26.73
C ILE A 272 6.35 3.72 -28.24
N ASN A 273 6.23 2.67 -29.05
CA ASN A 273 6.21 2.74 -30.51
C ASN A 273 4.83 3.02 -31.13
N LYS A 274 3.77 3.06 -30.29
CA LYS A 274 2.41 3.38 -30.74
C LYS A 274 2.00 4.77 -30.27
N PRO A 275 1.22 5.53 -31.06
CA PRO A 275 0.59 6.73 -30.56
C PRO A 275 -0.37 6.36 -29.42
N GLY A 276 -0.25 7.04 -28.26
CA GLY A 276 -1.09 6.74 -27.10
C GLY A 276 -0.65 7.51 -25.86
N ILE A 277 -1.46 7.41 -24.81
CA ILE A 277 -1.21 8.12 -23.55
C ILE A 277 0.09 7.66 -22.89
N TYR A 278 0.47 6.37 -23.02
CA TYR A 278 1.75 5.90 -22.50
C TYR A 278 2.93 6.64 -23.10
N LYS A 279 2.97 6.80 -24.43
CA LYS A 279 4.03 7.54 -25.14
C LYS A 279 4.11 8.98 -24.68
N GLU A 280 2.96 9.68 -24.60
CA GLU A 280 2.91 11.05 -24.10
C GLU A 280 3.44 11.20 -22.68
N LEU A 281 3.12 10.24 -21.78
CA LEU A 281 3.63 10.23 -20.40
C LEU A 281 5.14 10.04 -20.36
N CYS A 282 5.70 9.17 -21.22
CA CYS A 282 7.14 8.97 -21.33
C CYS A 282 7.85 10.23 -21.84
N GLU A 283 7.33 10.88 -22.88
CA GLU A 283 7.88 12.11 -23.45
C GLU A 283 7.88 13.25 -22.42
N LYS A 284 6.78 13.43 -21.67
CA LYS A 284 6.69 14.43 -20.59
C LYS A 284 7.70 14.19 -19.46
N GLN A 285 8.03 12.92 -19.15
CA GLN A 285 9.03 12.59 -18.14
C GLN A 285 10.47 12.84 -18.62
N LEU A 286 10.75 12.65 -19.90
CA LEU A 286 12.05 12.96 -20.49
C LEU A 286 12.31 14.46 -20.51
N ILE A 287 11.30 15.28 -20.86
CA ILE A 287 11.39 16.76 -20.86
C ILE A 287 11.65 17.32 -19.45
N LYS A 288 11.10 16.71 -18.39
CA LYS A 288 11.34 17.15 -17.00
C LYS A 288 12.75 16.82 -16.47
N LYS A 289 13.54 16.02 -17.18
CA LYS A 289 14.93 15.64 -16.81
C LYS A 289 15.99 16.46 -17.55
N LEU A 290 15.61 17.27 -18.53
CA LEU A 290 16.43 18.27 -19.21
C LEU A 290 16.24 19.65 -18.57
#